data_ca2326d1c12ce8a847342f818caa023d
#
_entry.id   ca2326d1c12ce8a847342f818caa023d
#
_cell.length_a   1.000
_cell.length_b   1.000
_cell.length_c   1.000
_cell.angle_alpha   90.00
_cell.angle_beta   90.00
_cell.angle_gamma   90.00
#
_symmetry.space_group_name_H-M   'P 1'
#
loop_
_entity.id
_entity.type
_entity.pdbx_description
1 polymer ?
#
loop_
_entity_poly.entity_id
_entity_poly.type
_entity_poly.pdbx_seq_one_letter_code
_entity_poly.pdbx_strand_id
1 'polypeptide(L)'
;MSNDYNDTKTWKLFEEGKTKGVFQLESNLGKSWSKKLAPKNIEELSALIAIIRPGCLKAFVDGKSMTQHFIDRKHGREEVTYLHESLEEILLPTYGVLVYQEQSMRIAQKIAGFNLEEADELRKAIGKKKADLMAEVKKKFISGAQKIKIVNKKEAEEIFSWIEKSARYAFNKSHSISYAVCSYWSAYQKAHNPEEFFLAYLYYANEKQDPHQEVYELISEAKLFDIQARTPSLKNFSEKFCSKQSKVYFGIKDIKSVTGKTGDRVIESVHEAEKELNKKMSKFTWIEILLFFAPKVTSTAFKALASIGFFRDFNGKISRNKALYDYEIYRTLTKAEQSWIQKNYEKFKWNNFTECLTSLAPVKKEGGGTSKVARKQIVENEIQLLIKPPYDLDDDPT
;
A
#
# COMPACT_ATOMS: atom_id res chain seq x y z
N MET A 1 19.24 9.83 -12.00
CA MET A 1 19.36 9.39 -10.60
C MET A 1 20.84 9.31 -10.30
N SER A 2 21.27 9.88 -9.20
CA SER A 2 22.67 9.78 -8.76
C SER A 2 23.00 8.32 -8.44
N ASN A 3 24.16 7.84 -8.89
CA ASN A 3 24.70 6.53 -8.47
C ASN A 3 25.36 6.61 -7.08
N ASP A 4 25.10 7.68 -6.34
CA ASP A 4 25.57 7.84 -4.97
C ASP A 4 24.56 7.17 -4.00
N TYR A 5 24.97 6.04 -3.44
CA TYR A 5 24.19 5.27 -2.48
C TYR A 5 24.49 5.69 -1.01
N ASN A 6 25.00 6.91 -0.78
CA ASN A 6 25.35 7.40 0.56
C ASN A 6 24.28 8.28 1.21
N ASP A 7 23.06 8.31 0.67
CA ASP A 7 21.98 9.15 1.20
C ASP A 7 21.46 8.63 2.55
N THR A 8 21.79 9.35 3.61
CA THR A 8 21.44 8.98 4.99
C THR A 8 19.92 8.96 5.24
N LYS A 9 19.17 9.84 4.55
CA LYS A 9 17.71 9.91 4.68
C LYS A 9 17.05 8.64 4.14
N THR A 10 17.58 8.10 3.05
CA THR A 10 17.12 6.84 2.48
C THR A 10 17.43 5.66 3.40
N TRP A 11 18.65 5.56 3.93
CA TRP A 11 19.02 4.47 4.84
C TRP A 11 18.22 4.48 6.14
N LYS A 12 17.85 5.66 6.61
CA LYS A 12 17.00 5.81 7.81
C LYS A 12 15.63 5.17 7.63
N LEU A 13 15.04 5.17 6.43
CA LEU A 13 13.78 4.46 6.17
C LEU A 13 13.89 2.95 6.43
N PHE A 14 15.00 2.34 6.03
CA PHE A 14 15.25 0.93 6.29
C PHE A 14 15.46 0.65 7.78
N GLU A 15 16.21 1.49 8.47
CA GLU A 15 16.44 1.41 9.92
C GLU A 15 15.15 1.55 10.74
N GLU A 16 14.26 2.45 10.33
CA GLU A 16 12.96 2.66 10.98
C GLU A 16 11.91 1.63 10.55
N GLY A 17 12.16 0.82 9.51
CA GLY A 17 11.22 -0.13 8.94
C GLY A 17 10.06 0.54 8.19
N LYS A 18 10.22 1.77 7.74
CA LYS A 18 9.25 2.52 6.94
C LYS A 18 9.34 2.10 5.47
N THR A 19 9.11 0.81 5.21
CA THR A 19 9.36 0.19 3.90
C THR A 19 8.10 -0.23 3.14
N LYS A 20 6.90 0.24 3.51
CA LYS A 20 5.70 0.04 2.71
C LYS A 20 5.87 0.68 1.33
N GLY A 21 5.60 -0.08 0.29
CA GLY A 21 5.84 0.33 -1.11
C GLY A 21 7.32 0.31 -1.54
N VAL A 22 8.26 -0.03 -0.66
CA VAL A 22 9.66 -0.23 -1.04
C VAL A 22 9.82 -1.61 -1.64
N PHE A 23 10.33 -1.68 -2.88
CA PHE A 23 10.48 -2.93 -3.63
C PHE A 23 11.13 -4.03 -2.78
N GLN A 24 10.56 -5.24 -2.80
CA GLN A 24 10.96 -6.44 -2.02
C GLN A 24 10.81 -6.34 -0.49
N LEU A 25 10.60 -5.17 0.11
CA LEU A 25 10.61 -4.97 1.56
C LEU A 25 9.31 -4.42 2.13
N GLU A 26 8.24 -4.40 1.32
CA GLU A 26 6.94 -3.84 1.70
C GLU A 26 6.12 -4.72 2.68
N SER A 27 6.41 -6.03 2.73
CA SER A 27 5.71 -6.97 3.61
C SER A 27 6.07 -6.75 5.08
N ASN A 28 5.23 -7.23 6.01
CA ASN A 28 5.51 -7.20 7.44
C ASN A 28 6.84 -7.88 7.80
N LEU A 29 7.17 -8.96 7.08
CA LEU A 29 8.45 -9.65 7.21
C LEU A 29 9.59 -8.73 6.77
N GLY A 30 9.49 -8.11 5.58
CA GLY A 30 10.46 -7.17 5.05
C GLY A 30 10.70 -5.99 5.98
N LYS A 31 9.63 -5.36 6.46
CA LYS A 31 9.69 -4.25 7.44
C LYS A 31 10.42 -4.65 8.72
N SER A 32 10.04 -5.79 9.31
CA SER A 32 10.64 -6.27 10.56
C SER A 32 12.13 -6.57 10.43
N TRP A 33 12.54 -7.28 9.36
CA TRP A 33 13.94 -7.64 9.17
C TRP A 33 14.78 -6.46 8.68
N SER A 34 14.22 -5.53 7.90
CA SER A 34 14.87 -4.27 7.55
C SER A 34 15.25 -3.48 8.80
N LYS A 35 14.31 -3.33 9.73
CA LYS A 35 14.57 -2.66 11.02
C LYS A 35 15.62 -3.37 11.87
N LYS A 36 15.59 -4.72 11.92
CA LYS A 36 16.55 -5.50 12.70
C LYS A 36 17.96 -5.43 12.12
N LEU A 37 18.09 -5.46 10.80
CA LEU A 37 19.39 -5.41 10.14
C LEU A 37 19.92 -3.97 10.04
N ALA A 38 19.06 -2.99 9.81
CA ALA A 38 19.40 -1.58 9.60
C ALA A 38 20.53 -1.41 8.58
N PRO A 39 20.30 -1.75 7.29
CA PRO A 39 21.35 -1.70 6.27
C PRO A 39 21.83 -0.26 6.06
N LYS A 40 23.13 -0.09 5.82
CA LYS A 40 23.80 1.21 5.60
C LYS A 40 24.45 1.35 4.22
N ASN A 41 24.43 0.29 3.43
CA ASN A 41 24.99 0.24 2.09
C ASN A 41 24.31 -0.83 1.24
N ILE A 42 24.57 -0.81 -0.08
CA ILE A 42 23.96 -1.73 -1.04
C ILE A 42 24.32 -3.19 -0.78
N GLU A 43 25.53 -3.49 -0.32
CA GLU A 43 25.94 -4.87 0.00
C GLU A 43 25.10 -5.44 1.15
N GLU A 44 24.89 -4.67 2.21
CA GLU A 44 24.04 -5.09 3.34
C GLU A 44 22.56 -5.19 2.94
N LEU A 45 22.05 -4.28 2.09
CA LEU A 45 20.70 -4.35 1.56
C LEU A 45 20.52 -5.58 0.65
N SER A 46 21.52 -5.88 -0.17
CA SER A 46 21.56 -7.10 -0.97
C SER A 46 21.55 -8.36 -0.09
N ALA A 47 22.37 -8.38 0.95
CA ALA A 47 22.36 -9.49 1.89
C ALA A 47 20.99 -9.65 2.57
N LEU A 48 20.35 -8.55 3.00
CA LEU A 48 19.01 -8.58 3.56
C LEU A 48 18.02 -9.28 2.63
N ILE A 49 17.98 -8.87 1.36
CA ILE A 49 17.10 -9.47 0.34
C ILE A 49 17.39 -10.97 0.16
N ALA A 50 18.66 -11.35 0.23
CA ALA A 50 19.08 -12.73 0.09
C ALA A 50 18.66 -13.61 1.29
N ILE A 51 18.71 -13.09 2.52
CA ILE A 51 18.54 -13.88 3.76
C ILE A 51 17.12 -13.85 4.35
N ILE A 52 16.23 -12.94 3.96
CA ILE A 52 14.85 -12.89 4.47
C ILE A 52 13.91 -13.89 3.79
N ARG A 53 14.43 -14.97 3.26
CA ARG A 53 13.67 -16.03 2.58
C ARG A 53 13.53 -17.26 3.47
N PRO A 54 12.48 -18.09 3.24
CA PRO A 54 12.23 -19.28 4.03
C PRO A 54 13.47 -20.19 4.21
N GLY A 55 14.35 -20.26 3.21
CA GLY A 55 15.57 -21.05 3.27
C GLY A 55 16.49 -20.64 4.42
N CYS A 56 16.89 -19.37 4.48
CA CYS A 56 17.79 -18.85 5.55
C CYS A 56 17.07 -18.71 6.89
N LEU A 57 15.80 -18.32 6.87
CA LEU A 57 14.99 -18.16 8.09
C LEU A 57 14.72 -19.49 8.79
N LYS A 58 14.69 -20.61 8.06
CA LYS A 58 14.50 -21.96 8.59
C LYS A 58 15.78 -22.78 8.71
N ALA A 59 16.95 -22.25 8.28
CA ALA A 59 18.25 -22.87 8.47
C ALA A 59 18.79 -22.51 9.84
N PHE A 60 18.67 -23.41 10.79
CA PHE A 60 19.11 -23.21 12.17
C PHE A 60 20.48 -23.82 12.41
N VAL A 61 21.34 -23.06 13.09
CA VAL A 61 22.63 -23.50 13.64
C VAL A 61 22.67 -22.96 15.07
N ASP A 62 23.08 -23.77 16.04
CA ASP A 62 23.18 -23.40 17.47
C ASP A 62 21.94 -22.67 18.02
N GLY A 63 20.75 -23.13 17.61
CA GLY A 63 19.45 -22.59 18.07
C GLY A 63 19.00 -21.29 17.44
N LYS A 64 19.78 -20.70 16.51
CA LYS A 64 19.43 -19.47 15.79
C LYS A 64 19.35 -19.71 14.29
N SER A 65 18.51 -18.92 13.58
CA SER A 65 18.49 -18.95 12.12
C SER A 65 19.75 -18.29 11.53
N MET A 66 20.13 -18.69 10.31
CA MET A 66 21.27 -18.07 9.60
C MET A 66 21.05 -16.56 9.43
N THR A 67 19.82 -16.12 9.24
CA THR A 67 19.48 -14.69 9.20
C THR A 67 19.77 -14.00 10.53
N GLN A 68 19.48 -14.64 11.66
CA GLN A 68 19.73 -14.08 12.97
C GLN A 68 21.24 -14.02 13.27
N HIS A 69 22.01 -15.05 12.91
CA HIS A 69 23.49 -15.03 13.02
C HIS A 69 24.09 -13.85 12.25
N PHE A 70 23.66 -13.65 10.99
CA PHE A 70 24.12 -12.53 10.18
C PHE A 70 23.89 -11.18 10.88
N ILE A 71 22.68 -10.97 11.42
CA ILE A 71 22.32 -9.72 12.10
C ILE A 71 23.08 -9.54 13.42
N ASP A 72 23.18 -10.59 14.22
CA ASP A 72 23.87 -10.53 15.51
C ASP A 72 25.35 -10.23 15.33
N ARG A 73 26.01 -10.84 14.33
CA ARG A 73 27.41 -10.58 13.97
C ARG A 73 27.62 -9.17 13.42
N LYS A 74 26.75 -8.72 12.53
CA LYS A 74 26.77 -7.33 12.04
C LYS A 74 26.74 -6.30 13.16
N HIS A 75 25.93 -6.54 14.19
CA HIS A 75 25.76 -5.62 15.31
C HIS A 75 26.72 -5.90 16.48
N GLY A 76 27.70 -6.80 16.33
CA GLY A 76 28.67 -7.15 17.37
C GLY A 76 28.08 -7.89 18.58
N ARG A 77 26.86 -8.45 18.44
CA ARG A 77 26.23 -9.29 19.47
C ARG A 77 26.68 -10.74 19.44
N GLU A 78 27.35 -11.13 18.37
CA GLU A 78 27.94 -12.43 18.15
C GLU A 78 29.29 -12.24 17.46
N GLU A 79 30.31 -12.99 17.89
CA GLU A 79 31.65 -12.96 17.29
C GLU A 79 31.61 -13.54 15.86
N VAL A 80 32.31 -12.89 14.93
CA VAL A 80 32.47 -13.40 13.57
C VAL A 80 33.53 -14.47 13.57
N THR A 81 33.16 -15.70 13.26
CA THR A 81 34.04 -16.84 13.18
C THR A 81 34.09 -17.42 11.78
N TYR A 82 35.24 -18.01 11.43
CA TYR A 82 35.44 -18.67 10.14
C TYR A 82 35.90 -20.10 10.38
N LEU A 83 35.46 -21.04 9.53
CA LEU A 83 35.92 -22.44 9.61
C LEU A 83 37.41 -22.59 9.36
N HIS A 84 38.03 -21.66 8.66
CA HIS A 84 39.45 -21.53 8.43
C HIS A 84 39.78 -20.09 8.09
N GLU A 85 40.95 -19.58 8.54
CA GLU A 85 41.39 -18.19 8.35
C GLU A 85 41.39 -17.75 6.86
N SER A 86 41.75 -18.67 5.95
CA SER A 86 41.75 -18.39 4.52
C SER A 86 40.38 -18.00 3.94
N LEU A 87 39.29 -18.25 4.65
CA LEU A 87 37.91 -17.92 4.21
C LEU A 87 37.53 -16.50 4.57
N GLU A 88 38.25 -15.82 5.44
CA GLU A 88 37.92 -14.49 5.94
C GLU A 88 37.67 -13.49 4.79
N GLU A 89 38.62 -13.35 3.87
CA GLU A 89 38.49 -12.42 2.72
C GLU A 89 37.22 -12.61 1.91
N ILE A 90 36.73 -13.86 1.79
CA ILE A 90 35.54 -14.19 1.01
C ILE A 90 34.27 -13.92 1.80
N LEU A 91 34.32 -14.11 3.11
CA LEU A 91 33.13 -14.11 3.98
C LEU A 91 33.01 -12.83 4.83
N LEU A 92 34.05 -12.00 4.89
CA LEU A 92 34.05 -10.74 5.63
C LEU A 92 32.83 -9.85 5.25
N PRO A 93 32.48 -9.67 3.97
CA PRO A 93 31.32 -8.85 3.59
C PRO A 93 29.97 -9.40 4.06
N THR A 94 29.93 -10.66 4.49
CA THR A 94 28.73 -11.34 4.98
C THR A 94 28.86 -11.82 6.42
N TYR A 95 29.80 -11.23 7.18
CA TYR A 95 30.00 -11.50 8.60
C TYR A 95 30.21 -13.01 8.90
N GLY A 96 30.98 -13.69 8.05
CA GLY A 96 31.25 -15.13 8.18
C GLY A 96 30.10 -16.05 7.79
N VAL A 97 28.99 -15.52 7.26
CA VAL A 97 27.86 -16.32 6.80
C VAL A 97 27.95 -16.58 5.30
N LEU A 98 27.77 -17.83 4.88
CA LEU A 98 27.71 -18.21 3.47
C LEU A 98 26.32 -17.89 2.90
N VAL A 99 26.19 -16.73 2.27
CA VAL A 99 24.94 -16.19 1.74
C VAL A 99 24.78 -16.45 0.24
N TYR A 100 25.89 -16.32 -0.51
CA TYR A 100 25.86 -16.29 -1.96
C TYR A 100 26.51 -17.53 -2.60
N GLN A 101 25.97 -17.96 -3.74
CA GLN A 101 26.53 -19.03 -4.56
C GLN A 101 27.96 -18.70 -5.01
N GLU A 102 28.20 -17.44 -5.34
CA GLU A 102 29.51 -16.93 -5.76
C GLU A 102 30.57 -17.03 -4.66
N GLN A 103 30.19 -16.97 -3.38
CA GLN A 103 31.11 -17.25 -2.28
C GLN A 103 31.56 -18.72 -2.29
N SER A 104 30.63 -19.66 -2.53
CA SER A 104 30.98 -21.08 -2.65
C SER A 104 31.94 -21.32 -3.82
N MET A 105 31.76 -20.64 -4.94
CA MET A 105 32.67 -20.71 -6.09
C MET A 105 34.06 -20.18 -5.73
N ARG A 106 34.16 -19.03 -5.09
CA ARG A 106 35.45 -18.44 -4.66
C ARG A 106 36.15 -19.29 -3.62
N ILE A 107 35.42 -19.92 -2.69
CA ILE A 107 35.97 -20.89 -1.72
C ILE A 107 36.56 -22.08 -2.47
N ALA A 108 35.86 -22.66 -3.45
CA ALA A 108 36.37 -23.78 -4.23
C ALA A 108 37.61 -23.41 -5.03
N GLN A 109 37.66 -22.21 -5.61
CA GLN A 109 38.85 -21.70 -6.29
C GLN A 109 40.03 -21.56 -5.34
N LYS A 110 39.84 -20.94 -4.16
CA LYS A 110 40.91 -20.66 -3.20
C LYS A 110 41.40 -21.92 -2.51
N ILE A 111 40.50 -22.79 -2.06
CA ILE A 111 40.84 -23.97 -1.24
C ILE A 111 41.23 -25.16 -2.10
N ALA A 112 40.52 -25.39 -3.22
CA ALA A 112 40.71 -26.59 -4.03
C ALA A 112 41.34 -26.32 -5.40
N GLY A 113 41.69 -25.06 -5.71
CA GLY A 113 42.29 -24.68 -6.98
C GLY A 113 41.39 -24.85 -8.20
N PHE A 114 40.05 -24.78 -8.01
CA PHE A 114 39.12 -24.87 -9.11
C PHE A 114 39.31 -23.74 -10.11
N ASN A 115 39.26 -24.05 -11.39
CA ASN A 115 39.13 -23.04 -12.43
C ASN A 115 37.69 -22.52 -12.48
N LEU A 116 37.40 -21.56 -13.37
CA LEU A 116 36.07 -20.96 -13.50
C LEU A 116 34.99 -21.98 -13.92
N GLU A 117 35.32 -22.93 -14.78
CA GLU A 117 34.40 -23.95 -15.27
C GLU A 117 34.01 -24.92 -14.14
N GLU A 118 35.00 -25.40 -13.40
CA GLU A 118 34.78 -26.30 -12.24
C GLU A 118 34.02 -25.59 -11.12
N ALA A 119 34.28 -24.31 -10.89
CA ALA A 119 33.51 -23.51 -9.93
C ALA A 119 32.06 -23.32 -10.38
N ASP A 120 31.81 -23.17 -11.69
CA ASP A 120 30.45 -23.11 -12.25
C ASP A 120 29.73 -24.47 -12.21
N GLU A 121 30.48 -25.58 -12.36
CA GLU A 121 29.94 -26.93 -12.09
C GLU A 121 29.43 -27.07 -10.65
N LEU A 122 30.19 -26.57 -9.66
CA LEU A 122 29.75 -26.54 -8.27
C LEU A 122 28.47 -25.70 -8.12
N ARG A 123 28.43 -24.50 -8.70
CA ARG A 123 27.23 -23.65 -8.68
C ARG A 123 26.02 -24.36 -9.30
N LYS A 124 26.22 -25.05 -10.43
CA LYS A 124 25.15 -25.85 -11.10
C LYS A 124 24.70 -27.03 -10.23
N ALA A 125 25.62 -27.73 -9.57
CA ALA A 125 25.32 -28.82 -8.64
C ALA A 125 24.46 -28.32 -7.47
N ILE A 126 24.83 -27.18 -6.87
CA ILE A 126 24.08 -26.47 -5.85
C ILE A 126 22.66 -26.11 -6.35
N GLY A 127 22.53 -25.47 -7.51
CA GLY A 127 21.27 -25.00 -8.04
C GLY A 127 20.30 -26.12 -8.45
N LYS A 128 20.82 -27.18 -9.06
CA LYS A 128 20.02 -28.32 -9.56
C LYS A 128 19.73 -29.37 -8.49
N LYS A 129 20.35 -29.31 -7.31
CA LYS A 129 20.19 -30.27 -6.20
C LYS A 129 20.41 -31.73 -6.63
N LYS A 130 21.34 -31.99 -7.59
CA LYS A 130 21.65 -33.34 -8.08
C LYS A 130 22.71 -33.97 -7.21
N ALA A 131 22.36 -35.01 -6.47
CA ALA A 131 23.25 -35.72 -5.54
C ALA A 131 24.51 -36.31 -6.22
N ASP A 132 24.36 -36.91 -7.40
CA ASP A 132 25.46 -37.50 -8.13
C ASP A 132 26.51 -36.49 -8.54
N LEU A 133 26.07 -35.35 -9.12
CA LEU A 133 26.95 -34.27 -9.52
C LEU A 133 27.65 -33.65 -8.30
N MET A 134 26.95 -33.51 -7.17
CA MET A 134 27.52 -33.00 -5.92
C MET A 134 28.61 -33.94 -5.38
N ALA A 135 28.41 -35.26 -5.49
CA ALA A 135 29.40 -36.26 -5.07
C ALA A 135 30.68 -36.21 -5.92
N GLU A 136 30.54 -36.00 -7.24
CA GLU A 136 31.70 -35.85 -8.15
C GLU A 136 32.48 -34.54 -7.81
N VAL A 137 31.78 -33.43 -7.66
CA VAL A 137 32.38 -32.15 -7.31
C VAL A 137 33.07 -32.23 -5.95
N LYS A 138 32.49 -32.96 -4.97
CA LYS A 138 33.12 -33.19 -3.66
C LYS A 138 34.45 -33.91 -3.79
N LYS A 139 34.52 -34.98 -4.59
CA LYS A 139 35.78 -35.71 -4.82
C LYS A 139 36.85 -34.80 -5.43
N LYS A 140 36.49 -34.02 -6.46
CA LYS A 140 37.39 -33.05 -7.08
C LYS A 140 37.87 -32.00 -6.05
N PHE A 141 36.95 -31.45 -5.22
CA PHE A 141 37.29 -30.46 -4.20
C PHE A 141 38.29 -31.00 -3.17
N ILE A 142 38.07 -32.18 -2.59
CA ILE A 142 38.97 -32.79 -1.63
C ILE A 142 40.33 -33.08 -2.26
N SER A 143 40.37 -33.66 -3.46
CA SER A 143 41.62 -33.90 -4.19
C SER A 143 42.39 -32.62 -4.51
N GLY A 144 41.70 -31.58 -4.92
CA GLY A 144 42.25 -30.25 -5.19
C GLY A 144 42.83 -29.61 -3.93
N ALA A 145 42.12 -29.65 -2.81
CA ALA A 145 42.57 -29.11 -1.53
C ALA A 145 43.85 -29.78 -1.02
N GLN A 146 43.97 -31.09 -1.20
CA GLN A 146 45.17 -31.83 -0.87
C GLN A 146 46.41 -31.45 -1.70
N LYS A 147 46.18 -30.99 -2.95
CA LYS A 147 47.27 -30.49 -3.82
C LYS A 147 47.66 -29.07 -3.46
N ILE A 148 46.70 -28.18 -3.17
CA ILE A 148 46.91 -26.78 -2.82
C ILE A 148 47.53 -26.63 -1.41
N LYS A 149 47.17 -27.53 -0.48
CA LYS A 149 47.73 -27.61 0.90
C LYS A 149 47.45 -26.35 1.77
N ILE A 150 46.43 -25.57 1.50
CA ILE A 150 46.01 -24.47 2.39
C ILE A 150 45.29 -25.03 3.61
N VAL A 151 44.54 -26.13 3.43
CA VAL A 151 43.81 -26.83 4.49
C VAL A 151 44.17 -28.32 4.46
N ASN A 152 44.04 -29.00 5.58
CA ASN A 152 44.19 -30.43 5.65
C ASN A 152 42.94 -31.15 5.12
N LYS A 153 42.97 -32.47 4.96
CA LYS A 153 41.87 -33.27 4.39
C LYS A 153 40.59 -33.13 5.22
N LYS A 154 40.69 -33.16 6.55
CA LYS A 154 39.53 -33.05 7.45
C LYS A 154 38.85 -31.68 7.34
N GLU A 155 39.65 -30.63 7.33
CA GLU A 155 39.16 -29.26 7.13
C GLU A 155 38.51 -29.09 5.76
N ALA A 156 39.07 -29.66 4.69
CA ALA A 156 38.49 -29.64 3.36
C ALA A 156 37.13 -30.36 3.32
N GLU A 157 36.99 -31.49 4.00
CA GLU A 157 35.74 -32.23 4.13
C GLU A 157 34.69 -31.44 4.89
N GLU A 158 35.08 -30.75 5.97
CA GLU A 158 34.23 -29.90 6.78
C GLU A 158 33.71 -28.66 5.99
N ILE A 159 34.62 -27.97 5.30
CA ILE A 159 34.30 -26.81 4.45
C ILE A 159 33.34 -27.25 3.34
N PHE A 160 33.58 -28.38 2.67
CA PHE A 160 32.69 -28.85 1.63
C PHE A 160 31.30 -29.25 2.18
N SER A 161 31.23 -29.90 3.33
CA SER A 161 29.97 -30.23 4.01
C SER A 161 29.18 -28.96 4.37
N TRP A 162 29.88 -27.91 4.77
CA TRP A 162 29.25 -26.61 5.03
C TRP A 162 28.70 -25.96 3.74
N ILE A 163 29.46 -25.99 2.63
CA ILE A 163 28.99 -25.56 1.31
C ILE A 163 27.73 -26.36 0.91
N GLU A 164 27.76 -27.67 1.06
CA GLU A 164 26.64 -28.55 0.71
C GLU A 164 25.36 -28.24 1.53
N LYS A 165 25.48 -27.99 2.83
CA LYS A 165 24.39 -27.57 3.69
C LYS A 165 23.85 -26.20 3.27
N SER A 166 24.74 -25.26 2.97
CA SER A 166 24.42 -23.90 2.54
C SER A 166 23.80 -23.83 1.16
N ALA A 167 24.04 -24.84 0.31
CA ALA A 167 23.49 -24.99 -1.03
C ALA A 167 21.94 -24.90 -1.07
N ARG A 168 21.27 -25.26 0.03
CA ARG A 168 19.81 -25.23 0.14
C ARG A 168 19.22 -23.82 0.13
N TYR A 169 20.01 -22.82 0.52
CA TYR A 169 19.56 -21.44 0.67
C TYR A 169 20.48 -20.38 0.03
N ALA A 170 21.65 -20.76 -0.49
CA ALA A 170 22.54 -19.84 -1.17
C ALA A 170 21.86 -19.13 -2.35
N PHE A 171 22.13 -17.83 -2.48
CA PHE A 171 21.47 -16.96 -3.44
C PHE A 171 22.45 -16.44 -4.51
N ASN A 172 21.92 -16.08 -5.68
CA ASN A 172 22.74 -15.46 -6.71
C ASN A 172 23.01 -13.99 -6.33
N LYS A 173 24.29 -13.61 -6.21
CA LYS A 173 24.72 -12.27 -5.76
C LYS A 173 24.31 -11.20 -6.76
N SER A 174 24.50 -11.44 -8.06
CA SER A 174 24.18 -10.46 -9.11
C SER A 174 22.70 -10.09 -9.10
N HIS A 175 21.84 -11.09 -8.95
CA HIS A 175 20.39 -10.86 -8.84
C HIS A 175 20.06 -10.07 -7.58
N SER A 176 20.64 -10.44 -6.45
CA SER A 176 20.40 -9.76 -5.16
C SER A 176 20.84 -8.29 -5.18
N ILE A 177 21.99 -7.98 -5.76
CA ILE A 177 22.47 -6.60 -5.93
C ILE A 177 21.52 -5.78 -6.82
N SER A 178 21.08 -6.35 -7.95
CA SER A 178 20.14 -5.66 -8.85
C SER A 178 18.83 -5.32 -8.13
N TYR A 179 18.31 -6.23 -7.33
CA TYR A 179 17.11 -6.01 -6.53
C TYR A 179 17.34 -4.99 -5.41
N ALA A 180 18.52 -5.01 -4.77
CA ALA A 180 18.89 -4.03 -3.76
C ALA A 180 18.94 -2.61 -4.32
N VAL A 181 19.46 -2.45 -5.53
CA VAL A 181 19.48 -1.15 -6.23
C VAL A 181 18.05 -0.66 -6.50
N CYS A 182 17.16 -1.53 -6.98
CA CYS A 182 15.74 -1.19 -7.17
C CYS A 182 15.05 -0.83 -5.84
N SER A 183 15.34 -1.59 -4.77
CA SER A 183 14.82 -1.29 -3.43
C SER A 183 15.31 0.06 -2.92
N TYR A 184 16.60 0.36 -3.11
CA TYR A 184 17.18 1.64 -2.73
C TYR A 184 16.53 2.80 -3.50
N TRP A 185 16.37 2.68 -4.81
CA TRP A 185 15.74 3.73 -5.61
C TRP A 185 14.28 3.99 -5.21
N SER A 186 13.51 2.95 -4.92
CA SER A 186 12.14 3.13 -4.43
C SER A 186 12.13 3.78 -3.05
N ALA A 187 13.03 3.41 -2.15
CA ALA A 187 13.19 4.05 -0.84
C ALA A 187 13.67 5.50 -0.96
N TYR A 188 14.58 5.80 -1.91
CA TYR A 188 15.04 7.16 -2.19
C TYR A 188 13.88 8.06 -2.63
N GLN A 189 13.05 7.60 -3.58
CA GLN A 189 11.86 8.35 -3.98
C GLN A 189 10.92 8.61 -2.81
N LYS A 190 10.69 7.60 -2.00
CA LYS A 190 9.86 7.74 -0.79
C LYS A 190 10.44 8.72 0.23
N ALA A 191 11.77 8.73 0.41
CA ALA A 191 12.45 9.62 1.35
C ALA A 191 12.39 11.09 0.91
N HIS A 192 12.54 11.35 -0.39
CA HIS A 192 12.70 12.71 -0.93
C HIS A 192 11.42 13.28 -1.52
N ASN A 193 10.54 12.44 -2.07
CA ASN A 193 9.29 12.82 -2.71
C ASN A 193 8.12 11.98 -2.13
N PRO A 194 7.87 12.04 -0.80
CA PRO A 194 6.89 11.15 -0.17
C PRO A 194 5.47 11.36 -0.68
N GLU A 195 5.06 12.60 -0.97
CA GLU A 195 3.71 12.90 -1.48
C GLU A 195 3.46 12.22 -2.83
N GLU A 196 4.36 12.39 -3.78
CA GLU A 196 4.29 11.77 -5.11
C GLU A 196 4.41 10.26 -5.03
N PHE A 197 5.27 9.75 -4.14
CA PHE A 197 5.43 8.33 -3.92
C PHE A 197 4.13 7.67 -3.44
N PHE A 198 3.52 8.19 -2.37
CA PHE A 198 2.28 7.63 -1.85
C PHE A 198 1.11 7.82 -2.82
N LEU A 199 1.05 8.95 -3.52
CA LEU A 199 0.04 9.19 -4.54
C LEU A 199 0.13 8.16 -5.67
N ALA A 200 1.34 7.88 -6.18
CA ALA A 200 1.54 6.88 -7.23
C ALA A 200 1.11 5.47 -6.78
N TYR A 201 1.47 5.08 -5.55
CA TYR A 201 1.07 3.78 -5.02
C TYR A 201 -0.43 3.67 -4.78
N LEU A 202 -1.07 4.71 -4.24
CA LEU A 202 -2.52 4.76 -4.05
C LEU A 202 -3.27 4.70 -5.38
N TYR A 203 -2.74 5.35 -6.42
CA TYR A 203 -3.35 5.33 -7.76
C TYR A 203 -3.46 3.89 -8.31
N TYR A 204 -2.46 3.04 -8.06
CA TYR A 204 -2.41 1.66 -8.51
C TYR A 204 -2.84 0.63 -7.44
N ALA A 205 -3.29 1.08 -6.27
CA ALA A 205 -3.68 0.17 -5.18
C ALA A 205 -4.81 -0.78 -5.57
N ASN A 206 -5.71 -0.36 -6.48
CA ASN A 206 -6.82 -1.18 -6.97
C ASN A 206 -6.38 -2.40 -7.80
N GLU A 207 -5.12 -2.46 -8.24
CA GLU A 207 -4.55 -3.59 -8.98
C GLU A 207 -3.97 -4.68 -8.06
N LYS A 208 -3.92 -4.43 -6.75
CA LYS A 208 -3.44 -5.39 -5.75
C LYS A 208 -4.50 -6.43 -5.40
N GLN A 209 -4.07 -7.56 -4.84
CA GLN A 209 -4.96 -8.66 -4.45
C GLN A 209 -6.02 -8.24 -3.43
N ASP A 210 -5.65 -7.42 -2.45
CA ASP A 210 -6.55 -6.79 -1.50
C ASP A 210 -6.37 -5.26 -1.54
N PRO A 211 -7.13 -4.56 -2.40
CA PRO A 211 -7.03 -3.12 -2.57
C PRO A 211 -7.31 -2.33 -1.29
N HIS A 212 -8.28 -2.77 -0.49
CA HIS A 212 -8.67 -2.06 0.72
C HIS A 212 -7.57 -2.12 1.80
N GLN A 213 -7.00 -3.30 2.00
CA GLN A 213 -5.88 -3.47 2.92
C GLN A 213 -4.65 -2.69 2.45
N GLU A 214 -4.37 -2.70 1.15
CA GLU A 214 -3.26 -1.95 0.56
C GLU A 214 -3.40 -0.44 0.79
N VAL A 215 -4.57 0.13 0.50
CA VAL A 215 -4.88 1.55 0.74
C VAL A 215 -4.75 1.89 2.23
N TYR A 216 -5.29 1.05 3.11
CA TYR A 216 -5.19 1.25 4.55
C TYR A 216 -3.74 1.30 5.03
N GLU A 217 -2.90 0.36 4.59
CA GLU A 217 -1.48 0.31 4.96
C GLU A 217 -0.69 1.50 4.40
N LEU A 218 -0.96 1.89 3.16
CA LEU A 218 -0.32 3.07 2.54
C LEU A 218 -0.66 4.35 3.28
N ILE A 219 -1.95 4.59 3.59
CA ILE A 219 -2.40 5.76 4.33
C ILE A 219 -1.85 5.77 5.76
N SER A 220 -1.81 4.60 6.39
CA SER A 220 -1.27 4.48 7.76
C SER A 220 0.21 4.84 7.80
N GLU A 221 0.98 4.45 6.80
CA GLU A 221 2.41 4.80 6.73
C GLU A 221 2.62 6.24 6.23
N ALA A 222 1.77 6.77 5.34
CA ALA A 222 1.84 8.16 4.85
C ALA A 222 1.73 9.18 6.00
N LYS A 223 0.96 8.87 7.04
CA LYS A 223 0.88 9.69 8.26
C LYS A 223 2.24 9.88 8.95
N LEU A 224 3.16 8.91 8.84
CA LEU A 224 4.52 9.01 9.37
C LEU A 224 5.42 10.00 8.58
N PHE A 225 4.91 10.52 7.48
CA PHE A 225 5.53 11.54 6.62
C PHE A 225 4.71 12.83 6.60
N ASP A 226 3.84 13.05 7.61
CA ASP A 226 2.96 14.19 7.72
C ASP A 226 1.99 14.39 6.53
N ILE A 227 1.71 13.30 5.80
CA ILE A 227 0.76 13.30 4.69
C ILE A 227 -0.60 12.87 5.23
N GLN A 228 -1.60 13.75 5.08
CA GLN A 228 -2.97 13.50 5.51
C GLN A 228 -3.82 12.97 4.35
N ALA A 229 -4.50 11.85 4.56
CA ALA A 229 -5.54 11.39 3.64
C ALA A 229 -6.87 12.09 3.95
N ARG A 230 -7.57 12.51 2.90
CA ARG A 230 -8.86 13.22 2.98
C ARG A 230 -9.88 12.59 2.03
N THR A 231 -11.12 12.55 2.45
CA THR A 231 -12.24 12.22 1.56
C THR A 231 -12.46 13.31 0.53
N PRO A 232 -12.94 13.02 -0.68
CA PRO A 232 -13.28 14.03 -1.67
C PRO A 232 -14.41 14.93 -1.14
N SER A 233 -14.48 16.15 -1.70
CA SER A 233 -15.53 17.11 -1.40
C SER A 233 -15.88 17.91 -2.64
N LEU A 234 -16.98 18.68 -2.60
CA LEU A 234 -17.40 19.52 -3.72
C LEU A 234 -16.32 20.49 -4.24
N LYS A 235 -15.40 20.91 -3.38
CA LYS A 235 -14.28 21.78 -3.77
C LYS A 235 -13.04 21.04 -4.19
N ASN A 236 -12.87 19.80 -3.70
CA ASN A 236 -11.66 19.00 -3.90
C ASN A 236 -12.07 17.57 -4.25
N PHE A 237 -12.33 17.31 -5.52
CA PHE A 237 -12.56 15.97 -6.04
C PHE A 237 -11.89 15.80 -7.39
N SER A 238 -11.57 14.57 -7.70
CA SER A 238 -11.00 14.10 -8.95
C SER A 238 -11.52 12.71 -9.26
N GLU A 239 -11.23 12.20 -10.42
CA GLU A 239 -11.59 10.84 -10.83
C GLU A 239 -10.95 9.78 -9.91
N LYS A 240 -9.64 9.92 -9.68
CA LYS A 240 -8.82 9.05 -8.85
C LYS A 240 -8.06 9.86 -7.79
N PHE A 241 -7.27 9.20 -6.96
CA PHE A 241 -6.43 9.86 -5.98
C PHE A 241 -5.68 11.06 -6.57
N CYS A 242 -5.66 12.16 -5.84
CA CYS A 242 -4.88 13.35 -6.17
C CYS A 242 -4.27 13.95 -4.91
N SER A 243 -3.21 14.73 -5.06
CA SER A 243 -2.59 15.45 -3.96
C SER A 243 -2.75 16.96 -4.10
N LYS A 244 -2.86 17.66 -2.98
CA LYS A 244 -2.90 19.10 -2.90
C LYS A 244 -2.48 19.57 -1.50
N GLN A 245 -1.40 20.35 -1.41
CA GLN A 245 -0.93 20.96 -0.15
C GLN A 245 -0.66 19.90 0.93
N SER A 246 0.16 18.90 0.64
CA SER A 246 0.50 17.77 1.52
C SER A 246 -0.71 16.97 2.04
N LYS A 247 -1.81 17.02 1.30
CA LYS A 247 -3.01 16.21 1.53
C LYS A 247 -3.29 15.35 0.32
N VAL A 248 -3.52 14.08 0.54
CA VAL A 248 -3.95 13.14 -0.49
C VAL A 248 -5.47 12.98 -0.39
N TYR A 249 -6.16 13.29 -1.47
CA TYR A 249 -7.60 13.15 -1.58
C TYR A 249 -7.95 11.86 -2.32
N PHE A 250 -8.90 11.11 -1.79
CA PHE A 250 -9.52 10.01 -2.51
C PHE A 250 -10.22 10.53 -3.77
N GLY A 251 -10.12 9.79 -4.86
CA GLY A 251 -10.92 10.05 -6.04
C GLY A 251 -12.35 9.56 -5.89
N ILE A 252 -13.23 10.05 -6.73
CA ILE A 252 -14.64 9.59 -6.77
C ILE A 252 -14.73 8.09 -7.06
N LYS A 253 -13.89 7.58 -7.97
CA LYS A 253 -13.85 6.15 -8.32
C LYS A 253 -13.17 5.25 -7.29
N ASP A 254 -12.52 5.83 -6.30
CA ASP A 254 -11.89 5.09 -5.19
C ASP A 254 -12.85 4.89 -4.01
N ILE A 255 -14.07 5.46 -4.08
CA ILE A 255 -15.11 5.29 -3.07
C ILE A 255 -15.82 3.94 -3.28
N LYS A 256 -15.93 3.16 -2.20
CA LYS A 256 -16.70 1.91 -2.22
C LYS A 256 -18.11 2.16 -2.78
N SER A 257 -18.54 1.34 -3.72
CA SER A 257 -19.84 1.43 -4.42
C SER A 257 -19.96 2.59 -5.43
N VAL A 258 -18.90 3.36 -5.71
CA VAL A 258 -18.89 4.44 -6.71
C VAL A 258 -17.81 4.21 -7.77
N THR A 259 -17.45 2.97 -8.04
CA THR A 259 -16.37 2.59 -8.96
C THR A 259 -16.83 2.57 -10.44
N GLY A 260 -15.89 2.59 -11.36
CA GLY A 260 -16.12 2.42 -12.80
C GLY A 260 -17.17 3.39 -13.35
N LYS A 261 -18.15 2.87 -14.13
CA LYS A 261 -19.22 3.66 -14.77
C LYS A 261 -20.07 4.46 -13.78
N THR A 262 -20.23 3.99 -12.54
CA THR A 262 -20.96 4.74 -11.51
C THR A 262 -20.19 6.00 -11.12
N GLY A 263 -18.87 5.92 -10.99
CA GLY A 263 -18.02 7.08 -10.73
C GLY A 263 -18.01 8.07 -11.89
N ASP A 264 -17.95 7.59 -13.14
CA ASP A 264 -18.07 8.43 -14.33
C ASP A 264 -19.40 9.21 -14.29
N ARG A 265 -20.49 8.52 -14.03
CA ARG A 265 -21.83 9.14 -13.96
C ARG A 265 -21.92 10.19 -12.86
N VAL A 266 -21.28 9.98 -11.71
CA VAL A 266 -21.22 11.00 -10.63
C VAL A 266 -20.50 12.25 -11.12
N ILE A 267 -19.34 12.12 -11.76
CA ILE A 267 -18.55 13.25 -12.27
C ILE A 267 -19.34 14.01 -13.35
N GLU A 268 -19.91 13.31 -14.32
CA GLU A 268 -20.76 13.87 -15.35
C GLU A 268 -21.95 14.62 -14.75
N SER A 269 -22.61 14.03 -13.75
CA SER A 269 -23.78 14.60 -13.08
C SER A 269 -23.46 15.91 -12.36
N VAL A 270 -22.24 16.04 -11.78
CA VAL A 270 -21.77 17.32 -11.21
C VAL A 270 -21.68 18.37 -12.31
N HIS A 271 -21.03 18.06 -13.43
CA HIS A 271 -20.88 19.00 -14.55
C HIS A 271 -22.22 19.37 -15.20
N GLU A 272 -23.13 18.41 -15.36
CA GLU A 272 -24.46 18.68 -15.86
C GLU A 272 -25.24 19.61 -14.94
N ALA A 273 -25.20 19.39 -13.62
CA ALA A 273 -25.88 20.24 -12.65
C ALA A 273 -25.28 21.66 -12.62
N GLU A 274 -23.94 21.77 -12.66
CA GLU A 274 -23.24 23.05 -12.75
C GLU A 274 -23.62 23.84 -14.01
N LYS A 275 -23.74 23.16 -15.15
CA LYS A 275 -24.18 23.77 -16.42
C LYS A 275 -25.63 24.23 -16.35
N GLU A 276 -26.51 23.41 -15.78
CA GLU A 276 -27.94 23.70 -15.67
C GLU A 276 -28.22 24.96 -14.81
N LEU A 277 -27.49 25.11 -13.68
CA LEU A 277 -27.62 26.27 -12.80
C LEU A 277 -26.58 27.37 -13.06
N ASN A 278 -25.75 27.23 -14.06
CA ASN A 278 -24.67 28.17 -14.41
C ASN A 278 -23.82 28.63 -13.22
N LYS A 279 -23.51 27.72 -12.31
CA LYS A 279 -22.64 27.97 -11.16
C LYS A 279 -21.95 26.69 -10.67
N LYS A 280 -20.86 26.84 -9.92
CA LYS A 280 -20.15 25.70 -9.32
C LYS A 280 -21.01 25.01 -8.25
N MET A 281 -20.99 23.67 -8.20
CA MET A 281 -21.80 22.89 -7.26
C MET A 281 -21.46 23.20 -5.79
N SER A 282 -20.24 23.65 -5.47
CA SER A 282 -19.86 24.14 -4.15
C SER A 282 -20.61 25.44 -3.72
N LYS A 283 -21.28 26.11 -4.65
CA LYS A 283 -22.13 27.28 -4.40
C LYS A 283 -23.64 26.93 -4.38
N PHE A 284 -24.00 25.67 -4.58
CA PHE A 284 -25.37 25.23 -4.51
C PHE A 284 -25.88 25.29 -3.07
N THR A 285 -27.17 25.54 -2.93
CA THR A 285 -27.88 25.26 -1.68
C THR A 285 -28.14 23.76 -1.57
N TRP A 286 -28.50 23.29 -0.39
CA TRP A 286 -28.83 21.87 -0.21
C TRP A 286 -30.01 21.41 -1.08
N ILE A 287 -31.02 22.27 -1.22
CA ILE A 287 -32.16 21.99 -2.10
C ILE A 287 -31.72 21.83 -3.55
N GLU A 288 -30.84 22.67 -4.03
CA GLU A 288 -30.33 22.56 -5.41
C GLU A 288 -29.56 21.25 -5.62
N ILE A 289 -28.79 20.78 -4.62
CA ILE A 289 -28.17 19.48 -4.68
C ILE A 289 -29.20 18.36 -4.80
N LEU A 290 -30.28 18.41 -4.02
CA LEU A 290 -31.36 17.43 -4.09
C LEU A 290 -32.13 17.47 -5.41
N LEU A 291 -32.36 18.66 -5.98
CA LEU A 291 -33.16 18.82 -7.19
C LEU A 291 -32.39 18.58 -8.50
N PHE A 292 -31.15 19.03 -8.57
CA PHE A 292 -30.38 19.07 -9.82
C PHE A 292 -29.26 18.03 -9.92
N PHE A 293 -28.76 17.52 -8.80
CA PHE A 293 -27.74 16.48 -8.79
C PHE A 293 -28.29 15.10 -8.40
N ALA A 294 -29.07 15.01 -7.30
CA ALA A 294 -29.52 13.71 -6.79
C ALA A 294 -30.30 12.85 -7.80
N PRO A 295 -31.15 13.40 -8.68
CA PRO A 295 -31.88 12.60 -9.69
C PRO A 295 -30.97 11.97 -10.76
N LYS A 296 -29.76 12.51 -10.94
CA LYS A 296 -28.83 12.13 -12.01
C LYS A 296 -27.91 10.98 -11.61
N VAL A 297 -27.85 10.64 -10.32
CA VAL A 297 -26.97 9.58 -9.76
C VAL A 297 -27.79 8.44 -9.16
N THR A 298 -27.19 7.27 -9.02
CA THR A 298 -27.83 6.15 -8.33
C THR A 298 -27.98 6.41 -6.84
N SER A 299 -29.02 5.84 -6.23
CA SER A 299 -29.22 5.95 -4.78
C SER A 299 -28.03 5.49 -3.97
N THR A 300 -27.40 4.39 -4.36
CA THR A 300 -26.20 3.86 -3.70
C THR A 300 -25.05 4.85 -3.77
N ALA A 301 -24.82 5.47 -4.93
CA ALA A 301 -23.78 6.48 -5.10
C ALA A 301 -24.05 7.73 -4.25
N PHE A 302 -25.28 8.27 -4.27
CA PHE A 302 -25.63 9.44 -3.46
C PHE A 302 -25.39 9.18 -1.96
N LYS A 303 -25.87 8.03 -1.46
CA LYS A 303 -25.69 7.65 -0.07
C LYS A 303 -24.21 7.49 0.31
N ALA A 304 -23.41 6.87 -0.56
CA ALA A 304 -21.97 6.74 -0.35
C ALA A 304 -21.28 8.11 -0.26
N LEU A 305 -21.61 9.03 -1.18
CA LEU A 305 -21.10 10.40 -1.18
C LEU A 305 -21.49 11.18 0.08
N ALA A 306 -22.78 11.08 0.49
CA ALA A 306 -23.26 11.73 1.70
C ALA A 306 -22.53 11.17 2.95
N SER A 307 -22.36 9.85 3.04
CA SER A 307 -21.71 9.18 4.18
C SER A 307 -20.26 9.58 4.38
N ILE A 308 -19.52 9.85 3.31
CA ILE A 308 -18.12 10.31 3.38
C ILE A 308 -17.99 11.84 3.56
N GLY A 309 -19.12 12.56 3.62
CA GLY A 309 -19.14 14.02 3.74
C GLY A 309 -18.76 14.77 2.46
N PHE A 310 -19.02 14.20 1.27
CA PHE A 310 -18.74 14.86 -0.02
C PHE A 310 -19.37 16.24 -0.13
N PHE A 311 -20.54 16.41 0.42
CA PHE A 311 -21.31 17.66 0.37
C PHE A 311 -20.93 18.70 1.41
N ARG A 312 -19.90 18.47 2.27
CA ARG A 312 -19.52 19.40 3.36
C ARG A 312 -19.19 20.82 2.92
N ASP A 313 -18.79 21.00 1.66
CA ASP A 313 -18.34 22.30 1.12
C ASP A 313 -19.45 23.03 0.33
N PHE A 314 -20.71 22.65 0.46
CA PHE A 314 -21.82 23.36 -0.20
C PHE A 314 -22.05 24.74 0.45
N ASN A 315 -22.88 25.57 -0.18
CA ASN A 315 -23.24 26.87 0.38
C ASN A 315 -24.25 26.69 1.53
N GLY A 316 -23.76 26.33 2.71
CA GLY A 316 -24.55 26.07 3.91
C GLY A 316 -23.84 25.07 4.82
N LYS A 317 -24.57 24.57 5.81
CA LYS A 317 -24.11 23.51 6.72
C LYS A 317 -25.15 22.38 6.76
N ILE A 318 -24.70 21.15 6.66
CA ILE A 318 -25.55 19.97 6.82
C ILE A 318 -24.72 18.83 7.39
N SER A 319 -25.24 18.12 8.39
CA SER A 319 -24.63 16.91 8.89
C SER A 319 -24.82 15.76 7.88
N ARG A 320 -23.97 14.75 7.91
CA ARG A 320 -24.08 13.55 7.08
C ARG A 320 -25.40 12.83 7.28
N ASN A 321 -25.85 12.74 8.53
CA ASN A 321 -27.13 12.14 8.89
C ASN A 321 -28.30 12.90 8.29
N LYS A 322 -28.31 14.24 8.40
CA LYS A 322 -29.35 15.08 7.81
C LYS A 322 -29.37 14.98 6.27
N ALA A 323 -28.20 14.94 5.64
CA ALA A 323 -28.10 14.77 4.19
C ALA A 323 -28.68 13.45 3.72
N LEU A 324 -28.38 12.35 4.42
CA LEU A 324 -28.94 11.03 4.13
C LEU A 324 -30.45 11.01 4.36
N TYR A 325 -30.93 11.61 5.45
CA TYR A 325 -32.33 11.67 5.80
C TYR A 325 -33.15 12.48 4.78
N ASP A 326 -32.71 13.68 4.42
CA ASP A 326 -33.40 14.52 3.42
C ASP A 326 -33.45 13.84 2.06
N TYR A 327 -32.38 13.12 1.69
CA TYR A 327 -32.35 12.34 0.47
C TYR A 327 -33.35 11.19 0.48
N GLU A 328 -33.52 10.46 1.59
CA GLU A 328 -34.54 9.41 1.70
C GLU A 328 -35.95 9.99 1.56
N ILE A 329 -36.23 11.11 2.19
CA ILE A 329 -37.53 11.79 2.01
C ILE A 329 -37.71 12.22 0.55
N TYR A 330 -36.70 12.83 -0.08
CA TYR A 330 -36.74 13.22 -1.48
C TYR A 330 -37.10 12.04 -2.39
N ARG A 331 -36.56 10.86 -2.12
CA ARG A 331 -36.87 9.63 -2.87
C ARG A 331 -38.33 9.13 -2.73
N THR A 332 -39.01 9.47 -1.66
CA THR A 332 -40.43 9.11 -1.46
C THR A 332 -41.36 9.97 -2.27
N LEU A 333 -40.86 11.08 -2.80
CA LEU A 333 -41.65 11.96 -3.68
C LEU A 333 -41.91 11.29 -5.05
N THR A 334 -43.11 11.44 -5.56
CA THR A 334 -43.43 11.00 -6.91
C THR A 334 -42.67 11.81 -7.98
N LYS A 335 -42.50 11.26 -9.17
CA LYS A 335 -41.87 11.99 -10.29
C LYS A 335 -42.58 13.31 -10.62
N ALA A 336 -43.90 13.36 -10.47
CA ALA A 336 -44.67 14.57 -10.66
C ALA A 336 -44.34 15.63 -9.60
N GLU A 337 -44.23 15.25 -8.35
CA GLU A 337 -43.81 16.14 -7.23
C GLU A 337 -42.40 16.65 -7.42
N GLN A 338 -41.47 15.76 -7.75
CA GLN A 338 -40.07 16.15 -8.03
C GLN A 338 -39.98 17.15 -9.18
N SER A 339 -40.69 16.89 -10.30
CA SER A 339 -40.75 17.78 -11.45
C SER A 339 -41.42 19.13 -11.12
N TRP A 340 -42.48 19.12 -10.30
CA TRP A 340 -43.14 20.35 -9.88
C TRP A 340 -42.22 21.23 -9.01
N ILE A 341 -41.51 20.63 -8.03
CA ILE A 341 -40.54 21.34 -7.19
C ILE A 341 -39.45 21.95 -8.07
N GLN A 342 -38.88 21.17 -9.00
CA GLN A 342 -37.79 21.64 -9.85
C GLN A 342 -38.25 22.83 -10.73
N LYS A 343 -39.43 22.75 -11.35
CA LYS A 343 -39.96 23.84 -12.18
C LYS A 343 -40.30 25.11 -11.41
N ASN A 344 -40.67 24.99 -10.15
CA ASN A 344 -41.07 26.12 -9.30
C ASN A 344 -39.97 26.62 -8.38
N TYR A 345 -38.76 26.01 -8.43
CA TYR A 345 -37.66 26.38 -7.57
C TYR A 345 -37.30 27.88 -7.67
N GLU A 346 -37.12 28.40 -8.88
CA GLU A 346 -36.78 29.83 -9.10
C GLU A 346 -37.86 30.79 -8.57
N LYS A 347 -39.13 30.39 -8.58
CA LYS A 347 -40.22 31.17 -8.10
C LYS A 347 -40.25 31.27 -6.57
N PHE A 348 -40.05 30.13 -5.89
CA PHE A 348 -40.25 30.05 -4.44
C PHE A 348 -38.96 30.23 -3.64
N LYS A 349 -37.79 29.93 -4.22
CA LYS A 349 -36.45 30.06 -3.60
C LYS A 349 -36.42 29.60 -2.14
N TRP A 350 -36.92 28.37 -1.87
CA TRP A 350 -37.00 27.81 -0.51
C TRP A 350 -35.64 27.83 0.18
N ASN A 351 -35.61 28.19 1.46
CA ASN A 351 -34.40 28.25 2.26
C ASN A 351 -33.93 26.85 2.72
N ASN A 352 -34.86 25.92 2.91
CA ASN A 352 -34.59 24.56 3.34
C ASN A 352 -35.59 23.55 2.76
N PHE A 353 -35.26 22.27 2.88
CA PHE A 353 -36.06 21.20 2.29
C PHE A 353 -37.44 21.06 2.93
N THR A 354 -37.56 21.38 4.23
CA THR A 354 -38.85 21.36 4.93
C THR A 354 -39.85 22.37 4.35
N GLU A 355 -39.39 23.58 4.06
CA GLU A 355 -40.24 24.59 3.37
C GLU A 355 -40.69 24.10 2.00
N CYS A 356 -39.80 23.45 1.24
CA CYS A 356 -40.09 22.85 -0.03
C CYS A 356 -41.22 21.78 0.09
N LEU A 357 -41.11 20.88 1.07
CA LEU A 357 -42.10 19.82 1.33
C LEU A 357 -43.45 20.41 1.75
N THR A 358 -43.45 21.46 2.55
CA THR A 358 -44.67 22.17 2.97
C THR A 358 -45.41 22.79 1.78
N SER A 359 -44.67 23.32 0.80
CA SER A 359 -45.21 23.90 -0.41
C SER A 359 -45.91 22.89 -1.34
N LEU A 360 -45.58 21.58 -1.22
CA LEU A 360 -46.24 20.51 -1.96
C LEU A 360 -47.64 20.16 -1.43
N ALA A 361 -47.99 20.59 -0.22
CA ALA A 361 -49.25 20.20 0.44
C ALA A 361 -50.52 20.62 -0.34
N PRO A 362 -50.58 21.80 -1.01
CA PRO A 362 -51.74 22.20 -1.80
C PRO A 362 -51.93 21.43 -3.11
N VAL A 363 -50.83 21.02 -3.76
CA VAL A 363 -50.84 20.40 -5.11
C VAL A 363 -51.50 19.01 -5.09
N LYS A 364 -51.63 18.37 -3.95
CA LYS A 364 -52.24 17.04 -3.78
C LYS A 364 -53.78 17.02 -3.73
N LYS A 365 -54.41 18.16 -3.65
CA LYS A 365 -55.87 18.21 -3.71
C LYS A 365 -56.42 17.94 -5.10
N GLU A 366 -55.61 18.11 -6.17
CA GLU A 366 -56.04 17.99 -7.55
C GLU A 366 -55.72 16.64 -8.23
N GLY A 367 -54.83 15.78 -7.64
CA GLY A 367 -54.41 14.54 -8.29
C GLY A 367 -54.14 13.41 -7.32
N GLY A 368 -55.14 12.81 -6.76
CA GLY A 368 -55.25 11.65 -5.89
C GLY A 368 -53.94 10.84 -5.62
N GLY A 369 -53.30 11.08 -4.50
CA GLY A 369 -52.19 10.25 -4.08
C GLY A 369 -51.54 10.69 -2.76
N THR A 370 -51.33 9.77 -1.85
CA THR A 370 -50.77 9.80 -0.51
C THR A 370 -51.33 10.83 0.49
N SER A 371 -51.97 10.32 1.50
CA SER A 371 -52.72 11.05 2.51
C SER A 371 -51.87 12.06 3.32
N LYS A 372 -52.55 13.11 3.80
CA LYS A 372 -52.07 14.08 4.80
C LYS A 372 -51.41 13.40 6.02
N VAL A 373 -51.82 12.18 6.33
CA VAL A 373 -51.31 11.31 7.44
C VAL A 373 -49.88 10.85 7.19
N ALA A 374 -49.53 10.43 5.98
CA ALA A 374 -48.17 9.97 5.67
C ALA A 374 -47.11 11.08 5.77
N ARG A 375 -47.47 12.33 5.49
CA ARG A 375 -46.58 13.48 5.61
C ARG A 375 -46.42 13.96 7.04
N LYS A 376 -47.49 13.94 7.81
CA LYS A 376 -47.40 14.23 9.25
C LYS A 376 -46.51 13.21 9.92
N GLN A 377 -46.60 11.95 9.50
CA GLN A 377 -45.74 10.86 10.01
C GLN A 377 -44.28 10.98 9.58
N ILE A 378 -44.01 11.48 8.37
CA ILE A 378 -42.65 11.77 7.89
C ILE A 378 -42.04 12.92 8.72
N VAL A 379 -42.81 14.00 8.98
CA VAL A 379 -42.32 15.13 9.81
C VAL A 379 -42.18 14.74 11.30
N GLU A 380 -43.07 13.90 11.81
CA GLU A 380 -42.97 13.37 13.19
C GLU A 380 -41.83 12.37 13.34
N ASN A 381 -41.55 11.54 12.34
CA ASN A 381 -40.39 10.69 12.27
C ASN A 381 -39.09 11.50 12.14
N GLU A 382 -39.13 12.68 11.51
CA GLU A 382 -38.00 13.63 11.42
C GLU A 382 -37.55 14.06 12.82
N ILE A 383 -38.45 14.36 13.72
CA ILE A 383 -38.16 14.76 15.09
C ILE A 383 -37.58 13.57 15.87
N GLN A 384 -38.09 12.35 15.65
CA GLN A 384 -37.57 11.15 16.33
C GLN A 384 -36.20 10.71 15.81
N LEU A 385 -35.91 10.89 14.53
CA LEU A 385 -34.60 10.56 13.93
C LEU A 385 -33.51 11.57 14.27
N LEU A 386 -33.87 12.84 14.55
CA LEU A 386 -32.96 13.84 15.14
C LEU A 386 -32.57 13.47 16.57
N ILE A 387 -33.42 12.70 17.30
CA ILE A 387 -33.15 12.23 18.65
C ILE A 387 -32.31 10.93 18.65
N LYS A 388 -32.42 10.11 17.60
CA LYS A 388 -31.65 8.89 17.39
C LYS A 388 -31.23 8.79 15.93
N PRO A 389 -30.05 9.31 15.55
CA PRO A 389 -29.56 9.16 14.19
C PRO A 389 -29.36 7.67 13.88
N PRO A 390 -29.82 7.19 12.70
CA PRO A 390 -29.70 5.78 12.31
C PRO A 390 -28.27 5.35 11.98
N TYR A 391 -27.32 6.27 11.99
CA TYR A 391 -25.91 6.04 11.68
C TYR A 391 -25.04 6.72 12.74
N ASP A 392 -24.16 5.95 13.33
CA ASP A 392 -23.11 6.42 14.27
C ASP A 392 -21.96 7.03 13.44
N LEU A 393 -22.23 8.18 12.83
CA LEU A 393 -21.23 8.93 12.06
C LEU A 393 -20.92 10.19 12.86
N ASP A 394 -19.69 10.27 13.35
CA ASP A 394 -19.16 11.51 13.95
C ASP A 394 -19.33 12.66 12.96
N ASP A 395 -19.91 13.75 13.45
CA ASP A 395 -20.27 14.92 12.62
C ASP A 395 -19.07 15.73 12.12
N ASP A 396 -17.83 15.40 12.51
CA ASP A 396 -16.64 16.11 12.09
C ASP A 396 -15.47 15.17 11.78
N PRO A 397 -15.10 15.00 10.50
CA PRO A 397 -13.81 14.45 10.14
C PRO A 397 -12.79 15.60 10.17
N THR A 398 -12.19 15.87 11.34
CA THR A 398 -10.97 16.67 11.42
C THR A 398 -9.82 16.06 10.62
#